data_6148f0d829c0ec3e5a5dcf425dc41ec7
#
_entry.id   6148f0d829c0ec3e5a5dcf425dc41ec7
#
_cell.length_a   1.000
_cell.length_b   1.000
_cell.length_c   1.000
_cell.angle_alpha   90.00
_cell.angle_beta   90.00
_cell.angle_gamma   90.00
#
_symmetry.space_group_name_H-M   'P 1'
#
loop_
_entity.id
_entity.type
_entity.pdbx_description
1 polymer ?
#
loop_
_entity_poly.entity_id
_entity_poly.type
_entity_poly.pdbx_seq_one_letter_code
_entity_poly.pdbx_strand_id
1 'polypeptide(L)'
;MADTMAHFLEKYNRNFGVGLKTEHFQGRQVFEVIAEAHKPEARDYFQEEGFFANIPVMPGSAEVVKALAERYEVFITTAAMDVPCSFTPKFDWLQRHFPFIPTSNIVFCGDKSIIAADYLVDDNTRHLSKFRGEGIIYTAPHNVNEKRFRRVNDWEDVRVLFLS
;
A
#
# COMPACT_ATOMS: atom_id res chain seq x y z
N MET A 1 4.61 -0.61 2.23
CA MET A 1 4.91 -1.76 3.10
C MET A 1 4.62 -3.09 2.39
N ALA A 2 3.39 -3.35 1.98
CA ALA A 2 2.98 -4.52 1.22
C ALA A 2 3.02 -4.22 -0.29
N ASP A 3 3.65 -5.10 -1.10
CA ASP A 3 3.71 -4.93 -2.55
C ASP A 3 2.50 -5.59 -3.22
N THR A 4 1.35 -4.95 -3.06
CA THR A 4 0.08 -5.44 -3.61
C THR A 4 0.10 -5.49 -5.14
N MET A 5 0.82 -4.56 -5.80
CA MET A 5 0.92 -4.54 -7.25
C MET A 5 1.70 -5.75 -7.78
N ALA A 6 2.87 -6.04 -7.20
CA ALA A 6 3.66 -7.21 -7.61
C ALA A 6 2.86 -8.51 -7.43
N HIS A 7 2.19 -8.65 -6.27
CA HIS A 7 1.36 -9.82 -5.99
C HIS A 7 0.19 -9.97 -6.96
N PHE A 8 -0.52 -8.87 -7.25
CA PHE A 8 -1.58 -8.86 -8.24
C PHE A 8 -1.07 -9.27 -9.63
N LEU A 9 0.03 -8.69 -10.08
CA LEU A 9 0.60 -8.95 -11.40
C LEU A 9 1.06 -10.39 -11.56
N GLU A 10 1.71 -10.95 -10.54
CA GLU A 10 2.11 -12.37 -10.55
C GLU A 10 0.89 -13.27 -10.76
N LYS A 11 -0.17 -13.06 -9.98
CA LYS A 11 -1.40 -13.84 -10.09
C LYS A 11 -2.09 -13.64 -11.45
N TYR A 12 -2.25 -12.40 -11.88
CA TYR A 12 -2.89 -12.05 -13.14
C TYR A 12 -2.16 -12.67 -14.34
N ASN A 13 -0.83 -12.49 -14.40
CA ASN A 13 -0.02 -13.02 -15.48
C ASN A 13 -0.08 -14.55 -15.57
N ARG A 14 -0.05 -15.21 -14.42
CA ARG A 14 -0.18 -16.67 -14.34
C ARG A 14 -1.54 -17.15 -14.81
N ASN A 15 -2.63 -16.50 -14.39
CA ASN A 15 -3.99 -16.93 -14.72
C ASN A 15 -4.34 -16.72 -16.20
N PHE A 16 -3.89 -15.63 -16.79
CA PHE A 16 -4.24 -15.27 -18.17
C PHE A 16 -3.14 -15.50 -19.19
N GLY A 17 -1.99 -16.06 -18.79
CA GLY A 17 -0.87 -16.35 -19.70
C GLY A 17 -0.29 -15.08 -20.35
N VAL A 18 -0.33 -13.95 -19.66
CA VAL A 18 0.18 -12.65 -20.15
C VAL A 18 1.47 -12.26 -19.45
N GLY A 19 2.15 -11.24 -19.94
CA GLY A 19 3.43 -10.77 -19.39
C GLY A 19 3.39 -9.29 -19.01
N LEU A 20 2.34 -8.85 -18.29
CA LEU A 20 2.27 -7.47 -17.84
C LEU A 20 3.33 -7.20 -16.77
N LYS A 21 3.95 -6.03 -16.87
CA LYS A 21 4.94 -5.53 -15.93
C LYS A 21 4.49 -4.19 -15.37
N THR A 22 5.06 -3.77 -14.26
CA THR A 22 4.77 -2.51 -13.57
C THR A 22 4.82 -1.29 -14.49
N GLU A 23 5.74 -1.28 -15.46
CA GLU A 23 5.91 -0.19 -16.43
C GLU A 23 4.70 0.04 -17.35
N HIS A 24 3.84 -0.97 -17.55
CA HIS A 24 2.62 -0.82 -18.34
C HIS A 24 1.53 0.03 -17.64
N PHE A 25 1.72 0.30 -16.35
CA PHE A 25 0.74 0.99 -15.50
C PHE A 25 1.14 2.45 -15.18
N GLN A 26 2.12 2.99 -15.87
CA GLN A 26 2.61 4.35 -15.63
C GLN A 26 1.49 5.40 -15.84
N GLY A 27 1.11 6.08 -14.75
CA GLY A 27 0.03 7.07 -14.72
C GLY A 27 -1.38 6.51 -14.90
N ARG A 28 -1.57 5.17 -14.78
CA ARG A 28 -2.84 4.48 -15.02
C ARG A 28 -3.16 3.50 -13.89
N GLN A 29 -4.45 3.38 -13.58
CA GLN A 29 -4.93 2.38 -12.64
C GLN A 29 -4.92 0.97 -13.27
N VAL A 30 -4.81 -0.07 -12.43
CA VAL A 30 -4.76 -1.47 -12.90
C VAL A 30 -5.90 -1.80 -13.83
N PHE A 31 -7.14 -1.44 -13.44
CA PHE A 31 -8.34 -1.75 -14.21
C PHE A 31 -8.53 -0.90 -15.47
N GLU A 32 -7.66 0.05 -15.74
CA GLU A 32 -7.59 0.80 -17.02
C GLU A 32 -6.66 0.13 -18.03
N VAL A 33 -5.79 -0.78 -17.58
CA VAL A 33 -4.76 -1.42 -18.40
C VAL A 33 -5.10 -2.84 -18.78
N ILE A 34 -5.64 -3.62 -17.83
CA ILE A 34 -5.99 -5.03 -18.08
C ILE A 34 -7.15 -5.15 -19.05
N ALA A 35 -7.20 -6.28 -19.77
CA ALA A 35 -8.24 -6.56 -20.74
C ALA A 35 -9.64 -6.55 -20.10
N GLU A 36 -10.62 -5.99 -20.79
CA GLU A 36 -12.01 -5.84 -20.28
C GLU A 36 -12.60 -7.18 -19.85
N ALA A 37 -12.37 -8.23 -20.66
CA ALA A 37 -12.86 -9.58 -20.39
C ALA A 37 -12.28 -10.21 -19.11
N HIS A 38 -11.13 -9.74 -18.65
CA HIS A 38 -10.45 -10.26 -17.46
C HIS A 38 -10.84 -9.52 -16.16
N LYS A 39 -11.48 -8.36 -16.27
CA LYS A 39 -11.78 -7.50 -15.12
C LYS A 39 -12.65 -8.14 -14.04
N PRO A 40 -13.70 -8.93 -14.40
CA PRO A 40 -14.50 -9.59 -13.37
C PRO A 40 -13.66 -10.53 -12.50
N GLU A 41 -12.93 -11.47 -13.12
CA GLU A 41 -12.07 -12.41 -12.40
C GLU A 41 -10.95 -11.71 -11.63
N ALA A 42 -10.35 -10.68 -12.21
CA ALA A 42 -9.30 -9.90 -11.55
C ALA A 42 -9.81 -9.14 -10.30
N ARG A 43 -11.08 -8.75 -10.26
CA ARG A 43 -11.71 -8.19 -9.05
C ARG A 43 -11.91 -9.24 -7.96
N ASP A 44 -12.24 -10.47 -8.35
CA ASP A 44 -12.49 -11.56 -7.43
C ASP A 44 -11.22 -11.96 -6.66
N TYR A 45 -10.01 -11.67 -7.18
CA TYR A 45 -8.75 -11.90 -6.46
C TYR A 45 -8.75 -11.25 -5.07
N PHE A 46 -9.31 -10.05 -4.94
CA PHE A 46 -9.36 -9.34 -3.66
C PHE A 46 -10.34 -9.95 -2.66
N GLN A 47 -11.25 -10.82 -3.14
CA GLN A 47 -12.20 -11.56 -2.30
C GLN A 47 -11.67 -12.96 -1.92
N GLU A 48 -10.59 -13.41 -2.54
CA GLU A 48 -10.03 -14.72 -2.26
C GLU A 48 -9.36 -14.77 -0.89
N GLU A 49 -9.65 -15.85 -0.18
CA GLU A 49 -8.93 -16.18 1.04
C GLU A 49 -7.44 -16.36 0.71
N GLY A 50 -6.58 -15.70 1.46
CA GLY A 50 -5.13 -15.79 1.26
C GLY A 50 -4.51 -14.75 0.33
N PHE A 51 -5.27 -14.01 -0.48
CA PHE A 51 -4.68 -12.94 -1.31
C PHE A 51 -3.89 -11.95 -0.45
N PHE A 52 -4.52 -11.40 0.59
CA PHE A 52 -3.87 -10.44 1.49
C PHE A 52 -2.87 -11.06 2.47
N ALA A 53 -2.97 -12.35 2.76
CA ALA A 53 -2.07 -13.05 3.66
C ALA A 53 -0.67 -13.28 3.04
N ASN A 54 -0.58 -13.30 1.70
CA ASN A 54 0.63 -13.69 0.97
C ASN A 54 1.28 -12.54 0.18
N ILE A 55 0.87 -11.31 0.40
CA ILE A 55 1.48 -10.15 -0.26
C ILE A 55 2.96 -10.03 0.15
N PRO A 56 3.90 -9.89 -0.80
CA PRO A 56 5.30 -9.65 -0.48
C PRO A 56 5.51 -8.37 0.33
N VAL A 57 6.46 -8.41 1.26
CA VAL A 57 6.93 -7.21 1.97
C VAL A 57 7.82 -6.41 1.02
N MET A 58 7.59 -5.11 0.91
CA MET A 58 8.46 -4.24 0.12
C MET A 58 9.87 -4.20 0.72
N PRO A 59 10.92 -4.30 -0.12
CA PRO A 59 12.32 -4.24 0.34
C PRO A 59 12.59 -3.02 1.23
N GLY A 60 13.27 -3.23 2.35
CA GLY A 60 13.65 -2.18 3.30
C GLY A 60 12.52 -1.68 4.20
N SER A 61 11.25 -2.04 3.93
CA SER A 61 10.13 -1.47 4.67
C SER A 61 10.13 -1.83 6.16
N ALA A 62 10.44 -3.08 6.49
CA ALA A 62 10.41 -3.54 7.88
C ALA A 62 11.50 -2.88 8.72
N GLU A 63 12.71 -2.76 8.19
CA GLU A 63 13.85 -2.13 8.84
C GLU A 63 13.60 -0.63 9.06
N VAL A 64 13.09 0.06 8.03
CA VAL A 64 12.85 1.51 8.13
C VAL A 64 11.69 1.81 9.07
N VAL A 65 10.57 1.07 8.98
CA VAL A 65 9.44 1.27 9.89
C VAL A 65 9.83 0.96 11.34
N LYS A 66 10.69 -0.04 11.56
CA LYS A 66 11.21 -0.32 12.90
C LYS A 66 12.03 0.85 13.44
N ALA A 67 12.95 1.39 12.65
CA ALA A 67 13.76 2.54 13.05
C ALA A 67 12.90 3.80 13.27
N LEU A 68 11.84 4.00 12.47
CA LEU A 68 10.87 5.06 12.70
C LEU A 68 10.14 4.90 14.04
N ALA A 69 9.74 3.68 14.39
CA ALA A 69 9.03 3.41 15.64
C ALA A 69 9.89 3.64 16.90
N GLU A 70 11.22 3.76 16.77
CA GLU A 70 12.12 4.15 17.85
C GLU A 70 12.13 5.66 18.13
N ARG A 71 11.68 6.49 17.16
CA ARG A 71 11.71 7.96 17.23
C ARG A 71 10.34 8.63 17.15
N TYR A 72 9.37 7.95 16.56
CA TYR A 72 8.03 8.46 16.28
C TYR A 72 6.97 7.49 16.80
N GLU A 73 5.81 8.02 17.11
CA GLU A 73 4.63 7.19 17.28
C GLU A 73 4.11 6.78 15.90
N VAL A 74 4.34 5.52 15.51
CA VAL A 74 3.98 5.01 14.18
C VAL A 74 2.65 4.31 14.22
N PHE A 75 1.73 4.74 13.35
CA PHE A 75 0.46 4.09 13.08
C PHE A 75 0.45 3.47 11.69
N ILE A 76 -0.18 2.32 11.55
CA ILE A 76 -0.44 1.72 10.23
C ILE A 76 -1.93 1.86 9.94
N THR A 77 -2.26 2.58 8.86
CA THR A 77 -3.64 2.76 8.42
C THR A 77 -3.89 2.06 7.09
N THR A 78 -4.93 1.25 7.02
CA THR A 78 -5.32 0.50 5.83
C THR A 78 -6.77 0.75 5.45
N ALA A 79 -7.00 1.11 4.16
CA ALA A 79 -8.33 1.29 3.57
C ALA A 79 -8.92 -0.08 3.22
N ALA A 80 -9.34 -0.84 4.22
CA ALA A 80 -9.81 -2.21 4.06
C ALA A 80 -11.33 -2.36 4.02
N MET A 81 -12.08 -1.26 4.23
CA MET A 81 -13.55 -1.32 4.35
C MET A 81 -14.25 -1.75 3.06
N ASP A 82 -13.64 -1.53 1.90
CA ASP A 82 -14.18 -1.98 0.62
C ASP A 82 -14.05 -3.51 0.42
N VAL A 83 -13.22 -4.18 1.23
CA VAL A 83 -12.94 -5.62 1.18
C VAL A 83 -12.88 -6.19 2.60
N PRO A 84 -14.04 -6.40 3.27
CA PRO A 84 -14.08 -6.84 4.68
C PRO A 84 -13.38 -8.17 4.97
N CYS A 85 -13.39 -9.12 4.03
CA CYS A 85 -12.66 -10.39 4.16
C CYS A 85 -11.14 -10.21 4.27
N SER A 86 -10.62 -9.01 3.95
CA SER A 86 -9.20 -8.69 4.07
C SER A 86 -8.74 -8.34 5.49
N PHE A 87 -9.64 -8.13 6.45
CA PHE A 87 -9.29 -7.62 7.78
C PHE A 87 -8.35 -8.56 8.53
N THR A 88 -8.80 -9.79 8.78
CA THR A 88 -7.97 -10.78 9.48
C THR A 88 -6.67 -11.09 8.73
N PRO A 89 -6.68 -11.39 7.40
CA PRO A 89 -5.45 -11.62 6.66
C PRO A 89 -4.45 -10.45 6.72
N LYS A 90 -4.92 -9.20 6.64
CA LYS A 90 -4.04 -8.02 6.74
C LYS A 90 -3.51 -7.84 8.16
N PHE A 91 -4.34 -8.07 9.17
CA PHE A 91 -3.92 -8.00 10.56
C PHE A 91 -2.83 -9.04 10.85
N ASP A 92 -3.03 -10.29 10.48
CA ASP A 92 -2.08 -11.38 10.67
C ASP A 92 -0.78 -11.14 9.90
N TRP A 93 -0.89 -10.58 8.68
CA TRP A 93 0.25 -10.17 7.87
C TRP A 93 1.08 -9.09 8.59
N LEU A 94 0.43 -8.08 9.15
CA LEU A 94 1.11 -7.02 9.93
C LEU A 94 1.78 -7.60 11.18
N GLN A 95 1.12 -8.48 11.92
CA GLN A 95 1.71 -9.12 13.10
C GLN A 95 2.93 -9.97 12.74
N ARG A 96 2.93 -10.61 11.58
CA ARG A 96 4.04 -11.45 11.10
C ARG A 96 5.24 -10.62 10.67
N HIS A 97 5.02 -9.53 9.95
CA HIS A 97 6.08 -8.77 9.30
C HIS A 97 6.50 -7.51 10.04
N PHE A 98 5.62 -6.97 10.89
CA PHE A 98 5.84 -5.74 11.67
C PHE A 98 5.43 -5.94 13.16
N PRO A 99 5.93 -6.99 13.82
CA PRO A 99 5.51 -7.35 15.19
C PRO A 99 5.87 -6.29 16.25
N PHE A 100 6.72 -5.35 15.91
CA PHE A 100 7.11 -4.23 16.77
C PHE A 100 6.10 -3.07 16.76
N ILE A 101 5.09 -3.10 15.88
CA ILE A 101 4.00 -2.13 15.89
C ILE A 101 2.91 -2.63 16.86
N PRO A 102 2.55 -1.88 17.90
CA PRO A 102 1.47 -2.23 18.79
C PRO A 102 0.15 -2.41 18.04
N THR A 103 -0.66 -3.37 18.44
CA THR A 103 -1.97 -3.60 17.81
C THR A 103 -2.90 -2.40 17.93
N SER A 104 -2.77 -1.60 19.00
CA SER A 104 -3.47 -0.32 19.17
C SER A 104 -3.16 0.72 18.10
N ASN A 105 -2.01 0.57 17.41
CA ASN A 105 -1.56 1.49 16.39
C ASN A 105 -1.91 1.00 14.96
N ILE A 106 -2.74 -0.05 14.85
CA ILE A 106 -3.24 -0.55 13.57
C ILE A 106 -4.67 -0.07 13.38
N VAL A 107 -4.92 0.68 12.33
CA VAL A 107 -6.21 1.32 12.05
C VAL A 107 -6.78 0.82 10.72
N PHE A 108 -7.93 0.14 10.79
CA PHE A 108 -8.73 -0.23 9.64
C PHE A 108 -9.79 0.87 9.41
N CYS A 109 -9.70 1.59 8.29
CA CYS A 109 -10.63 2.67 7.97
C CYS A 109 -10.90 2.75 6.47
N GLY A 110 -12.01 3.37 6.09
CA GLY A 110 -12.33 3.66 4.69
C GLY A 110 -11.88 5.07 4.27
N ASP A 111 -11.91 6.02 5.20
CA ASP A 111 -11.48 7.41 4.94
C ASP A 111 -10.37 7.81 5.92
N LYS A 112 -9.15 7.98 5.39
CA LYS A 112 -7.98 8.37 6.18
C LYS A 112 -7.98 9.84 6.60
N SER A 113 -8.95 10.64 6.18
CA SER A 113 -9.10 12.04 6.64
C SER A 113 -9.41 12.18 8.14
N ILE A 114 -9.90 11.09 8.76
CA ILE A 114 -10.17 11.01 10.21
C ILE A 114 -8.90 10.83 11.05
N ILE A 115 -7.78 10.47 10.42
CA ILE A 115 -6.51 10.22 11.11
C ILE A 115 -5.89 11.55 11.52
N ALA A 116 -5.64 11.71 12.80
CA ALA A 116 -4.94 12.85 13.36
C ALA A 116 -3.46 12.47 13.59
N ALA A 117 -2.62 12.83 12.63
CA ALA A 117 -1.17 12.62 12.69
C ALA A 117 -0.46 13.77 11.98
N ASP A 118 0.83 13.94 12.22
CA ASP A 118 1.63 14.99 11.58
C ASP A 118 1.94 14.66 10.12
N TYR A 119 2.20 13.38 9.83
CA TYR A 119 2.60 12.89 8.51
C TYR A 119 1.76 11.69 8.08
N LEU A 120 1.47 11.60 6.79
CA LEU A 120 0.90 10.41 6.15
C LEU A 120 1.71 10.06 4.90
N VAL A 121 2.34 8.90 4.91
CA VAL A 121 2.98 8.31 3.72
C VAL A 121 1.99 7.35 3.05
N ASP A 122 1.57 7.67 1.84
CA ASP A 122 0.56 6.89 1.10
C ASP A 122 0.83 6.97 -0.41
N ASP A 123 0.46 5.97 -1.18
CA ASP A 123 0.55 5.98 -2.64
C ASP A 123 -0.71 6.55 -3.32
N ASN A 124 -1.79 6.70 -2.56
CA ASN A 124 -3.07 7.14 -3.08
C ASN A 124 -3.34 8.63 -2.77
N THR A 125 -3.36 9.43 -3.83
CA THR A 125 -3.60 10.88 -3.77
C THR A 125 -4.95 11.24 -3.15
N ARG A 126 -5.96 10.36 -3.24
CA ARG A 126 -7.27 10.57 -2.60
C ARG A 126 -7.14 10.68 -1.09
N HIS A 127 -6.27 9.88 -0.47
CA HIS A 127 -6.03 9.93 0.97
C HIS A 127 -5.24 11.18 1.35
N LEU A 128 -4.15 11.44 0.62
CA LEU A 128 -3.27 12.59 0.89
C LEU A 128 -4.00 13.93 0.74
N SER A 129 -4.88 14.07 -0.26
CA SER A 129 -5.60 15.33 -0.51
C SER A 129 -6.59 15.72 0.59
N LYS A 130 -7.00 14.78 1.43
CA LYS A 130 -7.95 15.01 2.53
C LYS A 130 -7.26 14.99 3.90
N PHE A 131 -6.01 14.56 3.94
CA PHE A 131 -5.26 14.50 5.19
C PHE A 131 -4.94 15.89 5.71
N ARG A 132 -5.00 16.10 7.03
CA ARG A 132 -4.83 17.42 7.66
C ARG A 132 -3.37 17.76 7.97
N GLY A 133 -2.52 16.76 8.13
CA GLY A 133 -1.08 16.93 8.30
C GLY A 133 -0.35 16.99 6.95
N GLU A 134 0.95 16.76 6.95
CA GLU A 134 1.75 16.70 5.73
C GLU A 134 1.57 15.34 5.03
N GLY A 135 0.96 15.35 3.84
CA GLY A 135 0.86 14.18 2.97
C GLY A 135 2.14 13.98 2.16
N ILE A 136 2.71 12.78 2.22
CA ILE A 136 3.91 12.39 1.48
C ILE A 136 3.54 11.27 0.54
N ILE A 137 3.74 11.49 -0.77
CA ILE A 137 3.39 10.48 -1.78
C ILE A 137 4.52 9.46 -1.92
N TYR A 138 4.18 8.19 -1.69
CA TYR A 138 5.05 7.06 -2.02
C TYR A 138 4.89 6.70 -3.49
N THR A 139 5.99 6.62 -4.24
CA THR A 139 5.95 6.35 -5.68
C THR A 139 5.35 4.99 -5.96
N ALA A 140 4.31 5.00 -6.79
CA ALA A 140 3.66 3.83 -7.36
C ALA A 140 3.38 4.08 -8.84
N PRO A 141 3.20 3.05 -9.68
CA PRO A 141 3.03 3.24 -11.12
C PRO A 141 1.89 4.19 -11.47
N HIS A 142 0.78 4.10 -10.78
CA HIS A 142 -0.41 4.92 -11.06
C HIS A 142 -0.26 6.41 -10.69
N ASN A 143 0.70 6.76 -9.82
CA ASN A 143 0.84 8.12 -9.32
C ASN A 143 2.06 8.90 -9.84
N VAL A 144 2.78 8.39 -10.82
CA VAL A 144 4.04 8.99 -11.32
C VAL A 144 3.87 10.42 -11.83
N ASN A 145 2.68 10.79 -12.29
CA ASN A 145 2.35 12.12 -12.78
C ASN A 145 1.93 13.10 -11.68
N GLU A 146 1.75 12.64 -10.44
CA GLU A 146 1.37 13.49 -9.32
C GLU A 146 2.54 14.34 -8.84
N LYS A 147 2.32 15.66 -8.71
CA LYS A 147 3.38 16.62 -8.34
C LYS A 147 3.02 17.53 -7.17
N ARG A 148 1.82 17.38 -6.58
CA ARG A 148 1.34 18.25 -5.49
C ARG A 148 1.96 17.94 -4.14
N PHE A 149 2.47 16.72 -3.95
CA PHE A 149 2.96 16.23 -2.68
C PHE A 149 4.47 16.03 -2.70
N ARG A 150 5.10 16.18 -1.54
CA ARG A 150 6.47 15.73 -1.32
C ARG A 150 6.54 14.24 -1.64
N ARG A 151 7.57 13.81 -2.38
CA ARG A 151 7.66 12.45 -2.91
C ARG A 151 8.81 11.69 -2.25
N VAL A 152 8.54 10.41 -2.00
CA VAL A 152 9.53 9.39 -1.70
C VAL A 152 9.37 8.25 -2.71
N ASN A 153 10.50 7.69 -3.19
CA ASN A 153 10.48 6.68 -4.25
C ASN A 153 10.59 5.26 -3.68
N ASP A 154 11.21 5.13 -2.54
CA ASP A 154 11.43 3.86 -1.86
C ASP A 154 11.53 4.06 -0.34
N TRP A 155 11.79 2.98 0.37
CA TRP A 155 11.92 3.03 1.83
C TRP A 155 13.21 3.69 2.30
N GLU A 156 14.24 3.76 1.46
CA GLU A 156 15.46 4.51 1.77
C GLU A 156 15.20 6.03 1.74
N ASP A 157 14.41 6.53 0.77
CA ASP A 157 13.96 7.92 0.76
C ASP A 157 13.16 8.26 2.03
N VAL A 158 12.31 7.34 2.50
CA VAL A 158 11.56 7.49 3.77
C VAL A 158 12.54 7.58 4.94
N ARG A 159 13.56 6.71 4.97
CA ARG A 159 14.57 6.73 6.02
C ARG A 159 15.32 8.06 6.04
N VAL A 160 15.79 8.51 4.90
CA VAL A 160 16.51 9.79 4.78
C VAL A 160 15.61 10.95 5.21
N LEU A 161 14.33 10.93 4.83
CA LEU A 161 13.40 12.00 5.15
C LEU A 161 13.17 12.19 6.65
N PHE A 162 13.10 11.10 7.42
CA PHE A 162 12.68 11.14 8.82
C PHE A 162 13.79 10.84 9.83
N LEU A 163 14.88 10.20 9.41
CA LEU A 163 15.91 9.69 10.32
C LEU A 163 17.30 10.31 10.11
N SER A 164 17.47 11.14 9.07
CA SER A 164 18.72 11.88 8.84
C SER A 164 18.88 13.09 9.77
#